data_14c75d0a2746784c16f9fbe127baf41d
#
_entry.id   14c75d0a2746784c16f9fbe127baf41d
#
_cell.length_a   1.000
_cell.length_b   1.000
_cell.length_c   1.000
_cell.angle_alpha   90.00
_cell.angle_beta   90.00
_cell.angle_gamma   90.00
#
_symmetry.space_group_name_H-M   'P 1'
#
loop_
_entity.id
_entity.type
_entity.pdbx_description
1 polymer ?
#
loop_
_entity_poly.entity_id
_entity_poly.type
_entity_poly.pdbx_seq_one_letter_code
_entity_poly.pdbx_strand_id
1 'polypeptide(L)'
;MTHNDSRTLQDLAVYTDCLPDARFSQLIHLFTLQHFAALQADRFPFYRTTFWYPSDRQPETLFERVIEDLRPVVRPSAEVVGVEWWFSVLNINATPQWLLPCHFDRNDLDERDVRHIVFPEWASVLFLNAVPYGELVVTDQVINNADKPTPREPGVMRFVHPSPNQYALFPGQLYHGVLGRMWRPMQPNLVRVAMAVNWGAEKPKAGYMRDSREAMAAFDLG
;
A
#
# COMPACT_ATOMS: atom_id res chain seq x y z
N MET A 1 -7.95 -22.31 11.91
CA MET A 1 -7.41 -23.09 10.79
C MET A 1 -6.64 -22.10 9.92
N THR A 2 -5.33 -22.20 9.90
CA THR A 2 -4.50 -21.37 9.03
C THR A 2 -4.73 -21.84 7.62
N HIS A 3 -5.40 -21.04 6.79
CA HIS A 3 -5.35 -21.23 5.35
C HIS A 3 -3.87 -21.19 4.95
N ASN A 4 -3.35 -22.33 4.55
CA ASN A 4 -2.01 -22.42 3.97
C ASN A 4 -2.12 -21.82 2.58
N ASP A 5 -2.03 -20.50 2.50
CA ASP A 5 -2.05 -19.79 1.22
C ASP A 5 -0.79 -20.22 0.45
N SER A 6 -0.97 -20.98 -0.61
CA SER A 6 0.14 -21.48 -1.43
C SER A 6 0.77 -20.39 -2.32
N ARG A 7 0.29 -19.16 -2.24
CA ARG A 7 0.81 -18.03 -3.00
C ARG A 7 2.22 -17.66 -2.54
N THR A 8 3.05 -17.32 -3.51
CA THR A 8 4.48 -17.08 -3.33
C THR A 8 4.91 -15.78 -4.02
N LEU A 9 6.18 -15.42 -3.93
CA LEU A 9 6.75 -14.30 -4.66
C LEU A 9 6.61 -14.42 -6.20
N GLN A 10 6.34 -15.62 -6.73
CA GLN A 10 6.07 -15.80 -8.16
C GLN A 10 4.73 -15.21 -8.59
N ASP A 11 3.80 -15.01 -7.64
CA ASP A 11 2.48 -14.40 -7.88
C ASP A 11 2.55 -12.86 -7.86
N LEU A 12 3.73 -12.25 -7.61
CA LEU A 12 3.90 -10.82 -7.80
C LEU A 12 3.70 -10.45 -9.27
N ALA A 13 2.74 -9.59 -9.51
CA ALA A 13 2.40 -9.07 -10.83
C ALA A 13 2.48 -7.55 -10.85
N VAL A 14 2.87 -6.99 -12.00
CA VAL A 14 2.95 -5.55 -12.23
C VAL A 14 2.15 -5.21 -13.48
N TYR A 15 1.22 -4.29 -13.34
CA TYR A 15 0.33 -3.83 -14.41
C TYR A 15 0.63 -2.37 -14.70
N THR A 16 0.70 -1.99 -15.96
CA THR A 16 0.81 -0.60 -16.42
C THR A 16 -0.56 -0.09 -16.88
N ASP A 17 -0.76 1.22 -16.82
CA ASP A 17 -2.01 1.86 -17.26
C ASP A 17 -3.25 1.19 -16.62
N CYS A 18 -3.15 0.94 -15.32
CA CYS A 18 -4.09 0.09 -14.59
C CYS A 18 -5.46 0.74 -14.40
N LEU A 19 -5.49 2.06 -14.24
CA LEU A 19 -6.72 2.85 -14.17
C LEU A 19 -7.02 3.48 -15.53
N PRO A 20 -8.31 3.68 -15.87
CA PRO A 20 -8.70 4.54 -16.97
C PRO A 20 -8.09 5.94 -16.84
N ASP A 21 -7.62 6.54 -17.93
CA ASP A 21 -6.94 7.87 -17.94
C ASP A 21 -7.73 8.95 -17.21
N ALA A 22 -9.03 8.99 -17.41
CA ALA A 22 -9.90 9.96 -16.74
C ALA A 22 -9.91 9.78 -15.22
N ARG A 23 -9.91 8.52 -14.74
CA ARG A 23 -9.88 8.20 -13.30
C ARG A 23 -8.54 8.55 -12.70
N PHE A 24 -7.45 8.16 -13.38
CA PHE A 24 -6.09 8.48 -12.93
C PHE A 24 -5.86 9.99 -12.88
N SER A 25 -6.31 10.74 -13.90
CA SER A 25 -6.23 12.20 -13.92
C SER A 25 -7.00 12.85 -12.77
N GLN A 26 -8.21 12.37 -12.45
CA GLN A 26 -8.97 12.83 -11.29
C GLN A 26 -8.19 12.59 -9.97
N LEU A 27 -7.59 11.41 -9.82
CA LEU A 27 -6.81 11.07 -8.64
C LEU A 27 -5.58 11.97 -8.50
N ILE A 28 -4.82 12.18 -9.58
CA ILE A 28 -3.64 13.04 -9.57
C ILE A 28 -3.99 14.50 -9.30
N HIS A 29 -5.13 14.98 -9.79
CA HIS A 29 -5.56 16.37 -9.57
C HIS A 29 -5.77 16.70 -8.09
N LEU A 30 -6.12 15.72 -7.26
CA LEU A 30 -6.20 15.90 -5.81
C LEU A 30 -4.83 16.18 -5.18
N PHE A 31 -3.74 15.69 -5.79
CA PHE A 31 -2.37 15.92 -5.33
C PHE A 31 -1.76 17.14 -6.02
N THR A 32 -2.33 18.32 -5.81
CA THR A 32 -1.77 19.57 -6.30
C THR A 32 -0.43 19.90 -5.62
N LEU A 33 0.32 20.87 -6.17
CA LEU A 33 1.58 21.35 -5.58
C LEU A 33 1.42 21.80 -4.10
N GLN A 34 0.25 22.34 -3.75
CA GLN A 34 -0.05 22.69 -2.34
C GLN A 34 -0.12 21.47 -1.44
N HIS A 35 -0.75 20.40 -1.90
CA HIS A 35 -0.80 19.14 -1.16
C HIS A 35 0.59 18.53 -1.04
N PHE A 36 1.40 18.54 -2.10
CA PHE A 36 2.79 18.09 -2.02
C PHE A 36 3.62 18.91 -1.02
N ALA A 37 3.44 20.22 -0.96
CA ALA A 37 4.12 21.06 0.03
C ALA A 37 3.67 20.76 1.46
N ALA A 38 2.38 20.53 1.69
CA ALA A 38 1.82 20.11 2.98
C ALA A 38 2.29 18.70 3.39
N LEU A 39 2.44 17.78 2.42
CA LEU A 39 2.98 16.44 2.60
C LEU A 39 4.44 16.47 3.08
N GLN A 40 5.25 17.39 2.53
CA GLN A 40 6.63 17.58 2.92
C GLN A 40 6.78 18.13 4.35
N ALA A 41 5.76 18.83 4.85
CA ALA A 41 5.76 19.45 6.16
C ALA A 41 5.26 18.55 7.31
N ASP A 42 5.17 17.22 7.11
CA ASP A 42 4.57 16.27 8.06
C ASP A 42 3.10 16.60 8.45
N ARG A 43 2.44 17.42 7.65
CA ARG A 43 1.10 17.92 7.93
C ARG A 43 -0.02 17.19 7.19
N PHE A 44 0.30 16.17 6.42
CA PHE A 44 -0.69 15.46 5.66
C PHE A 44 -1.52 14.57 6.59
N PRO A 45 -2.86 14.75 6.63
CA PRO A 45 -3.71 14.09 7.61
C PRO A 45 -3.78 12.58 7.45
N PHE A 46 -3.31 12.04 6.31
CA PHE A 46 -3.37 10.61 6.00
C PHE A 46 -2.12 9.81 6.35
N TYR A 47 -1.03 10.45 6.77
CA TYR A 47 0.25 9.77 7.02
C TYR A 47 0.16 8.63 8.06
N ARG A 48 -0.86 8.65 8.92
CA ARG A 48 -1.09 7.64 9.97
C ARG A 48 -2.53 7.15 10.03
N THR A 49 -3.32 7.40 8.97
CA THR A 49 -4.73 7.02 8.93
C THR A 49 -4.92 6.04 7.79
N THR A 50 -5.54 4.90 8.09
CA THR A 50 -6.01 3.97 7.08
C THR A 50 -7.53 4.04 6.95
N PHE A 51 -8.05 3.63 5.82
CA PHE A 51 -9.47 3.69 5.49
C PHE A 51 -9.97 2.30 5.13
N TRP A 52 -11.19 2.01 5.52
CA TRP A 52 -11.86 0.75 5.21
C TRP A 52 -13.02 0.97 4.25
N TYR A 53 -13.01 0.22 3.15
CA TYR A 53 -14.08 0.14 2.16
C TYR A 53 -14.66 -1.27 2.13
N PRO A 54 -15.91 -1.50 2.61
CA PRO A 54 -16.58 -2.80 2.58
C PRO A 54 -16.89 -3.24 1.14
N SER A 55 -16.70 -4.52 0.83
CA SER A 55 -16.91 -5.05 -0.52
C SER A 55 -18.39 -5.12 -0.94
N ASP A 56 -19.32 -5.06 0.01
CA ASP A 56 -20.77 -5.10 -0.21
C ASP A 56 -21.38 -3.71 -0.42
N ARG A 57 -20.57 -2.65 -0.33
CA ARG A 57 -21.02 -1.26 -0.50
C ARG A 57 -20.73 -0.77 -1.92
N GLN A 58 -21.66 0.03 -2.46
CA GLN A 58 -21.42 0.75 -3.70
C GLN A 58 -20.42 1.91 -3.49
N PRO A 59 -19.56 2.21 -4.47
CA PRO A 59 -18.55 3.27 -4.34
C PRO A 59 -19.19 4.66 -4.38
N GLU A 60 -18.97 5.44 -3.33
CA GLU A 60 -19.47 6.81 -3.18
C GLU A 60 -18.38 7.85 -3.49
N THR A 61 -17.13 7.56 -3.11
CA THR A 61 -15.99 8.48 -3.25
C THR A 61 -15.13 8.18 -4.47
N LEU A 62 -14.24 9.11 -4.83
CA LEU A 62 -13.24 8.87 -5.88
C LEU A 62 -12.35 7.68 -5.55
N PHE A 63 -11.91 7.58 -4.30
CA PHE A 63 -11.00 6.51 -3.87
C PHE A 63 -11.64 5.13 -3.93
N GLU A 64 -12.91 5.03 -3.54
CA GLU A 64 -13.68 3.79 -3.65
C GLU A 64 -13.87 3.39 -5.12
N ARG A 65 -14.12 4.36 -6.00
CA ARG A 65 -14.17 4.11 -7.45
C ARG A 65 -12.83 3.66 -8.04
N VAL A 66 -11.71 4.20 -7.53
CA VAL A 66 -10.35 3.72 -7.89
C VAL A 66 -10.20 2.25 -7.47
N ILE A 67 -10.61 1.88 -6.26
CA ILE A 67 -10.54 0.50 -5.77
C ILE A 67 -11.40 -0.42 -6.65
N GLU A 68 -12.60 0.00 -7.04
CA GLU A 68 -13.45 -0.79 -7.93
C GLU A 68 -12.87 -0.94 -9.35
N ASP A 69 -12.18 0.09 -9.87
CA ASP A 69 -11.46 -0.02 -11.15
C ASP A 69 -10.28 -1.02 -11.07
N LEU A 70 -9.68 -1.21 -9.89
CA LEU A 70 -8.61 -2.19 -9.65
C LEU A 70 -9.13 -3.62 -9.42
N ARG A 71 -10.38 -3.79 -8.97
CA ARG A 71 -10.96 -5.10 -8.64
C ARG A 71 -10.88 -6.15 -9.77
N PRO A 72 -11.13 -5.82 -11.06
CA PRO A 72 -11.00 -6.78 -12.16
C PRO A 72 -9.56 -7.28 -12.38
N VAL A 73 -8.57 -6.48 -12.00
CA VAL A 73 -7.15 -6.84 -12.08
C VAL A 73 -6.76 -7.78 -10.95
N VAL A 74 -7.20 -7.48 -9.73
CA VAL A 74 -6.89 -8.25 -8.51
C VAL A 74 -7.61 -9.59 -8.50
N ARG A 75 -8.88 -9.62 -8.92
CA ARG A 75 -9.75 -10.81 -8.87
C ARG A 75 -9.75 -11.45 -7.47
N PRO A 76 -10.10 -10.68 -6.43
CA PRO A 76 -10.10 -11.21 -5.07
C PRO A 76 -11.07 -12.37 -4.93
N SER A 77 -10.79 -13.26 -3.99
CA SER A 77 -11.70 -14.36 -3.68
C SER A 77 -13.02 -13.85 -3.06
N ALA A 78 -14.01 -14.74 -2.97
CA ALA A 78 -15.28 -14.44 -2.31
C ALA A 78 -15.13 -14.22 -0.79
N GLU A 79 -13.99 -14.57 -0.21
CA GLU A 79 -13.68 -14.37 1.21
C GLU A 79 -13.27 -12.93 1.53
N VAL A 80 -12.92 -12.13 0.52
CA VAL A 80 -12.55 -10.72 0.71
C VAL A 80 -13.80 -9.90 1.02
N VAL A 81 -13.92 -9.45 2.26
CA VAL A 81 -15.06 -8.68 2.76
C VAL A 81 -14.87 -7.18 2.65
N GLY A 82 -13.67 -6.72 2.33
CA GLY A 82 -13.37 -5.31 2.13
C GLY A 82 -11.92 -5.02 1.84
N VAL A 83 -11.64 -3.74 1.75
CA VAL A 83 -10.33 -3.21 1.36
C VAL A 83 -9.88 -2.18 2.38
N GLU A 84 -8.70 -2.41 2.95
CA GLU A 84 -7.96 -1.38 3.68
C GLU A 84 -7.07 -0.61 2.71
N TRP A 85 -7.07 0.71 2.79
CA TRP A 85 -6.24 1.53 1.92
C TRP A 85 -5.73 2.79 2.61
N TRP A 86 -4.59 3.29 2.13
CA TRP A 86 -3.99 4.55 2.60
C TRP A 86 -3.04 5.13 1.55
N PHE A 87 -2.64 6.39 1.74
CA PHE A 87 -1.58 6.97 0.93
C PHE A 87 -0.23 6.83 1.63
N SER A 88 0.74 6.32 0.89
CA SER A 88 2.15 6.28 1.26
C SER A 88 2.86 7.42 0.57
N VAL A 89 3.29 8.41 1.37
CA VAL A 89 3.97 9.61 0.89
C VAL A 89 5.34 9.67 1.52
N LEU A 90 6.38 9.44 0.72
CA LEU A 90 7.73 9.26 1.20
C LEU A 90 8.66 10.29 0.55
N ASN A 91 9.32 11.10 1.39
CA ASN A 91 10.39 11.97 0.92
C ASN A 91 11.62 11.12 0.59
N ILE A 92 11.94 10.99 -0.70
CA ILE A 92 13.04 10.14 -1.16
C ILE A 92 14.42 10.68 -0.82
N ASN A 93 14.52 11.92 -0.33
CA ASN A 93 15.77 12.51 0.15
C ASN A 93 16.00 12.29 1.66
N ALA A 94 14.95 11.89 2.39
CA ALA A 94 15.09 11.58 3.80
C ALA A 94 15.81 10.25 3.93
N THR A 95 17.13 10.31 4.18
CA THR A 95 17.96 9.20 4.66
C THR A 95 17.32 7.81 4.74
N PRO A 96 18.02 6.79 5.02
CA PRO A 96 19.18 6.11 4.52
C PRO A 96 18.81 4.96 3.55
N GLN A 97 19.00 3.72 3.93
CA GLN A 97 18.85 2.53 3.10
C GLN A 97 17.38 2.16 2.78
N TRP A 98 16.47 2.47 3.70
CA TRP A 98 15.03 2.19 3.59
C TRP A 98 14.22 3.45 3.83
N LEU A 99 13.34 3.82 2.91
CA LEU A 99 12.33 4.86 3.13
C LEU A 99 11.19 4.33 4.01
N LEU A 100 10.84 3.07 3.80
CA LEU A 100 9.96 2.31 4.66
C LEU A 100 10.63 0.96 4.92
N PRO A 101 11.04 0.67 6.16
CA PRO A 101 11.60 -0.64 6.49
C PRO A 101 10.69 -1.78 6.08
N CYS A 102 11.27 -2.92 5.76
CA CYS A 102 10.47 -4.10 5.46
C CYS A 102 9.60 -4.49 6.64
N HIS A 103 8.36 -4.84 6.35
CA HIS A 103 7.32 -5.20 7.31
C HIS A 103 6.34 -6.19 6.66
N PHE A 104 5.41 -6.67 7.45
CA PHE A 104 4.25 -7.40 7.01
C PHE A 104 3.02 -6.51 7.17
N ASP A 105 2.17 -6.45 6.15
CA ASP A 105 0.81 -5.91 6.30
C ASP A 105 -0.02 -6.96 7.03
N ARG A 106 -0.29 -6.73 8.28
CA ARG A 106 -1.01 -7.69 9.11
C ARG A 106 -2.03 -7.00 9.97
N ASN A 107 -3.08 -7.74 10.28
CA ASN A 107 -4.13 -7.32 11.17
C ASN A 107 -3.77 -7.75 12.60
N ASP A 108 -3.10 -6.88 13.34
CA ASP A 108 -2.83 -7.14 14.76
C ASP A 108 -4.10 -6.88 15.57
N LEU A 109 -4.90 -7.91 15.77
CA LEU A 109 -6.14 -7.84 16.54
C LEU A 109 -5.91 -7.53 18.02
N ASP A 110 -4.76 -7.91 18.55
CA ASP A 110 -4.28 -7.58 19.90
C ASP A 110 -2.77 -7.83 19.92
N GLU A 111 -1.98 -6.86 20.35
CA GLU A 111 -0.52 -7.03 20.54
C GLU A 111 -0.18 -8.23 21.46
N ARG A 112 -1.17 -8.76 22.18
CA ARG A 112 -1.04 -9.88 23.12
C ARG A 112 -1.44 -11.21 22.52
N ASP A 113 -2.13 -11.27 21.38
CA ASP A 113 -2.58 -12.52 20.77
C ASP A 113 -1.97 -12.77 19.39
N VAL A 114 -0.66 -13.08 19.39
CA VAL A 114 0.10 -13.50 18.19
C VAL A 114 -0.44 -14.77 17.50
N ARG A 115 -1.50 -15.40 18.04
CA ARG A 115 -2.09 -16.62 17.48
C ARG A 115 -3.13 -16.34 16.40
N HIS A 116 -3.55 -15.09 16.22
CA HIS A 116 -4.52 -14.67 15.20
C HIS A 116 -3.97 -13.56 14.29
N ILE A 117 -2.82 -13.80 13.70
CA ILE A 117 -2.31 -12.91 12.65
C ILE A 117 -3.11 -13.19 11.38
N VAL A 118 -3.82 -12.18 10.89
CA VAL A 118 -4.52 -12.23 9.60
C VAL A 118 -3.80 -11.31 8.62
N PHE A 119 -3.43 -11.87 7.49
CA PHE A 119 -2.87 -11.12 6.37
C PHE A 119 -3.97 -10.78 5.37
N PRO A 120 -3.84 -9.68 4.63
CA PRO A 120 -4.67 -9.50 3.45
C PRO A 120 -4.43 -10.64 2.45
N GLU A 121 -5.44 -11.00 1.70
CA GLU A 121 -5.29 -11.98 0.61
C GLU A 121 -4.28 -11.47 -0.41
N TRP A 122 -4.40 -10.18 -0.74
CA TRP A 122 -3.50 -9.45 -1.61
C TRP A 122 -3.12 -8.12 -0.98
N ALA A 123 -1.85 -7.83 -0.95
CA ALA A 123 -1.31 -6.49 -0.75
C ALA A 123 -0.96 -5.88 -2.11
N SER A 124 -1.11 -4.57 -2.23
CA SER A 124 -0.85 -3.92 -3.50
C SER A 124 -0.53 -2.44 -3.36
N VAL A 125 0.09 -1.90 -4.40
CA VAL A 125 0.54 -0.50 -4.45
C VAL A 125 0.24 0.08 -5.83
N LEU A 126 -0.59 1.11 -5.89
CA LEU A 126 -0.79 1.95 -7.06
C LEU A 126 0.15 3.15 -6.99
N PHE A 127 1.09 3.25 -7.91
CA PHE A 127 2.02 4.37 -7.98
C PHE A 127 1.38 5.56 -8.68
N LEU A 128 1.48 6.74 -8.05
CA LEU A 128 0.87 7.96 -8.57
C LEU A 128 1.87 8.84 -9.33
N ASN A 129 3.16 8.67 -9.09
CA ASN A 129 4.20 9.42 -9.79
C ASN A 129 5.44 8.59 -10.04
N ALA A 130 6.27 9.05 -10.98
CA ALA A 130 7.60 8.52 -11.19
C ALA A 130 8.59 9.25 -10.28
N VAL A 131 9.48 8.48 -9.66
CA VAL A 131 10.64 8.99 -8.91
C VAL A 131 11.86 8.11 -9.24
N PRO A 132 13.08 8.66 -9.23
CA PRO A 132 14.28 7.91 -9.63
C PRO A 132 14.70 6.83 -8.63
N TYR A 133 14.04 6.73 -7.49
CA TYR A 133 14.26 5.77 -6.40
C TYR A 133 12.95 5.45 -5.71
N GLY A 134 12.99 4.71 -4.62
CA GLY A 134 11.79 4.36 -3.85
C GLY A 134 11.10 3.12 -4.42
N GLU A 135 11.90 2.16 -4.92
CA GLU A 135 11.41 0.88 -5.38
C GLU A 135 10.66 0.17 -4.25
N LEU A 136 9.51 -0.38 -4.58
CA LEU A 136 8.89 -1.40 -3.75
C LEU A 136 9.76 -2.66 -3.82
N VAL A 137 10.16 -3.16 -2.67
CA VAL A 137 10.86 -4.44 -2.53
C VAL A 137 9.91 -5.44 -1.92
N VAL A 138 9.74 -6.58 -2.58
CA VAL A 138 8.99 -7.73 -2.06
C VAL A 138 9.93 -8.91 -2.00
N THR A 139 9.94 -9.61 -0.88
CA THR A 139 10.83 -10.75 -0.63
C THR A 139 10.06 -12.06 -0.59
N ASP A 140 10.75 -13.18 -0.64
CA ASP A 140 10.19 -14.53 -0.46
C ASP A 140 9.98 -14.90 1.03
N GLN A 141 10.16 -13.94 1.93
CA GLN A 141 10.03 -14.14 3.36
C GLN A 141 8.58 -14.08 3.81
N VAL A 142 8.22 -14.99 4.69
CA VAL A 142 6.95 -15.03 5.41
C VAL A 142 7.20 -14.98 6.91
N ILE A 143 6.16 -14.74 7.68
CA ILE A 143 6.28 -14.74 9.15
C ILE A 143 6.35 -16.18 9.69
N ASN A 144 7.18 -16.40 10.71
CA ASN A 144 7.23 -17.67 11.43
C ASN A 144 6.50 -17.58 12.78
N ASN A 145 6.42 -18.70 13.48
CA ASN A 145 5.76 -18.79 14.81
C ASN A 145 6.42 -17.91 15.90
N ALA A 146 7.60 -17.37 15.66
CA ALA A 146 8.30 -16.47 16.58
C ALA A 146 8.16 -14.99 16.16
N ASP A 147 7.19 -14.66 15.32
CA ASP A 147 6.94 -13.32 14.79
C ASP A 147 8.14 -12.70 14.05
N LYS A 148 8.87 -13.54 13.30
CA LYS A 148 10.07 -13.12 12.57
C LYS A 148 10.00 -13.53 11.10
N PRO A 149 10.64 -12.75 10.21
CA PRO A 149 10.78 -13.14 8.82
C PRO A 149 11.53 -14.47 8.65
N THR A 150 11.00 -15.33 7.81
CA THR A 150 11.60 -16.64 7.48
C THR A 150 11.59 -16.85 5.96
N PRO A 151 12.71 -17.20 5.34
CA PRO A 151 14.07 -17.37 5.95
C PRO A 151 14.59 -16.07 6.57
N ARG A 152 15.60 -16.14 7.44
CA ARG A 152 16.19 -14.96 8.10
C ARG A 152 16.72 -13.93 7.10
N GLU A 153 17.31 -14.42 6.01
CA GLU A 153 17.76 -13.64 4.88
C GLU A 153 16.94 -14.05 3.67
N PRO A 154 16.47 -13.12 2.83
CA PRO A 154 15.67 -13.47 1.66
C PRO A 154 16.54 -14.24 0.64
N GLY A 155 16.01 -15.32 0.11
CA GLY A 155 16.62 -16.04 -1.00
C GLY A 155 16.38 -15.33 -2.33
N VAL A 156 15.22 -14.68 -2.46
CA VAL A 156 14.82 -13.92 -3.64
C VAL A 156 14.17 -12.59 -3.23
N MET A 157 14.53 -11.54 -3.95
CA MET A 157 13.88 -10.23 -3.86
C MET A 157 13.43 -9.76 -5.23
N ARG A 158 12.28 -9.11 -5.29
CA ARG A 158 11.77 -8.44 -6.48
C ARG A 158 11.66 -6.94 -6.22
N PHE A 159 12.03 -6.15 -7.21
CA PHE A 159 12.03 -4.70 -7.16
C PHE A 159 11.03 -4.17 -8.18
N VAL A 160 10.12 -3.30 -7.74
CA VAL A 160 9.18 -2.62 -8.62
C VAL A 160 9.48 -1.12 -8.58
N HIS A 161 9.94 -0.60 -9.71
CA HIS A 161 10.25 0.83 -9.85
C HIS A 161 8.96 1.64 -9.98
N PRO A 162 8.81 2.76 -9.24
CA PRO A 162 7.62 3.61 -9.30
C PRO A 162 7.42 4.23 -10.69
N SER A 163 6.25 4.02 -11.27
CA SER A 163 5.83 4.65 -12.53
C SER A 163 4.35 5.08 -12.41
N PRO A 164 3.93 6.21 -12.98
CA PRO A 164 2.54 6.67 -12.90
C PRO A 164 1.58 5.61 -13.45
N ASN A 165 0.42 5.45 -12.79
CA ASN A 165 -0.61 4.48 -13.16
C ASN A 165 -0.14 3.01 -13.24
N GLN A 166 0.95 2.71 -12.54
CA GLN A 166 1.45 1.34 -12.40
C GLN A 166 0.94 0.75 -11.10
N TYR A 167 0.51 -0.50 -11.14
CA TYR A 167 -0.03 -1.23 -10.02
C TYR A 167 0.77 -2.52 -9.77
N ALA A 168 1.35 -2.63 -8.58
CA ALA A 168 2.02 -3.83 -8.11
C ALA A 168 1.09 -4.60 -7.19
N LEU A 169 0.87 -5.89 -7.48
CA LEU A 169 0.02 -6.81 -6.74
C LEU A 169 0.86 -7.99 -6.26
N PHE A 170 0.78 -8.33 -4.98
CA PHE A 170 1.53 -9.45 -4.41
C PHE A 170 0.78 -10.08 -3.23
N PRO A 171 1.07 -11.36 -2.88
CA PRO A 171 0.48 -12.02 -1.72
C PRO A 171 0.71 -11.25 -0.43
N GLY A 172 -0.35 -10.98 0.32
CA GLY A 172 -0.30 -10.10 1.48
C GLY A 172 0.56 -10.61 2.64
N GLN A 173 0.88 -11.89 2.67
CA GLN A 173 1.76 -12.50 3.66
C GLN A 173 3.26 -12.27 3.43
N LEU A 174 3.66 -11.63 2.30
CA LEU A 174 5.06 -11.44 1.97
C LEU A 174 5.67 -10.22 2.64
N TYR A 175 6.91 -10.38 3.10
CA TYR A 175 7.70 -9.31 3.69
C TYR A 175 8.12 -8.30 2.63
N HIS A 176 7.81 -7.03 2.84
CA HIS A 176 8.02 -6.00 1.85
C HIS A 176 8.36 -4.64 2.47
N GLY A 177 8.89 -3.74 1.66
CA GLY A 177 9.27 -2.40 2.09
C GLY A 177 9.57 -1.48 0.92
N VAL A 178 10.04 -0.27 1.21
CA VAL A 178 10.43 0.71 0.18
C VAL A 178 11.89 1.05 0.33
N LEU A 179 12.66 0.79 -0.72
CA LEU A 179 14.08 1.06 -0.76
C LEU A 179 14.32 2.56 -0.77
N GLY A 180 15.27 2.99 0.04
CA GLY A 180 15.77 4.35 0.06
C GLY A 180 16.90 4.54 -0.97
N ARG A 181 17.44 5.72 -0.94
CA ARG A 181 18.53 6.09 -1.81
C ARG A 181 19.87 5.60 -1.26
N MET A 182 20.65 4.96 -2.09
CA MET A 182 22.08 4.70 -1.84
C MET A 182 22.97 5.59 -2.72
N TRP A 183 23.78 6.46 -2.11
CA TRP A 183 24.94 7.12 -2.75
C TRP A 183 24.70 8.10 -3.93
N ARG A 184 23.64 8.88 -3.98
CA ARG A 184 23.44 9.86 -5.08
C ARG A 184 23.15 11.28 -4.63
N PRO A 185 23.38 12.34 -5.46
CA PRO A 185 23.16 13.74 -5.09
C PRO A 185 21.71 14.02 -4.71
N MET A 186 21.47 14.86 -3.71
CA MET A 186 20.13 15.23 -3.29
C MET A 186 19.41 15.98 -4.42
N GLN A 187 18.20 15.55 -4.74
CA GLN A 187 17.28 16.32 -5.57
C GLN A 187 16.25 16.93 -4.63
N PRO A 188 16.19 18.25 -4.50
CA PRO A 188 15.24 18.87 -3.58
C PRO A 188 13.80 18.48 -3.97
N ASN A 189 13.00 18.26 -2.95
CA ASN A 189 11.53 18.09 -3.06
C ASN A 189 11.01 16.88 -3.86
N LEU A 190 11.77 15.79 -3.96
CA LEU A 190 11.25 14.57 -4.55
C LEU A 190 10.47 13.75 -3.52
N VAL A 191 9.20 13.56 -3.80
CA VAL A 191 8.27 12.78 -2.98
C VAL A 191 7.72 11.64 -3.80
N ARG A 192 7.83 10.41 -3.29
CA ARG A 192 7.13 9.24 -3.83
C ARG A 192 5.73 9.21 -3.26
N VAL A 193 4.75 9.18 -4.14
CA VAL A 193 3.34 9.06 -3.76
C VAL A 193 2.76 7.78 -4.30
N ALA A 194 2.14 7.01 -3.44
CA ALA A 194 1.46 5.78 -3.82
C ALA A 194 0.21 5.58 -2.95
N MET A 195 -0.77 4.89 -3.50
CA MET A 195 -1.93 4.37 -2.77
C MET A 195 -1.69 2.88 -2.49
N ALA A 196 -1.57 2.53 -1.22
CA ALA A 196 -1.55 1.14 -0.79
C ALA A 196 -2.99 0.63 -0.68
N VAL A 197 -3.23 -0.61 -1.11
CA VAL A 197 -4.57 -1.21 -1.17
C VAL A 197 -4.46 -2.68 -0.77
N ASN A 198 -5.02 -3.03 0.38
CA ASN A 198 -4.99 -4.37 0.95
C ASN A 198 -6.38 -5.01 0.90
N TRP A 199 -6.49 -6.13 0.22
CA TRP A 199 -7.72 -6.88 0.01
C TRP A 199 -7.86 -7.94 1.10
N GLY A 200 -8.77 -7.72 2.06
CA GLY A 200 -8.82 -8.48 3.30
C GLY A 200 -10.12 -9.22 3.54
N ALA A 201 -9.99 -10.39 4.17
CA ALA A 201 -11.10 -11.20 4.65
C ALA A 201 -11.70 -10.69 5.98
N GLU A 202 -11.02 -9.75 6.64
CA GLU A 202 -11.49 -9.14 7.89
C GLU A 202 -11.18 -7.64 7.90
N LYS A 203 -12.08 -6.87 8.52
CA LYS A 203 -11.82 -5.46 8.81
C LYS A 203 -10.78 -5.37 9.94
N PRO A 204 -9.65 -4.67 9.73
CA PRO A 204 -8.70 -4.44 10.81
C PRO A 204 -9.33 -3.73 12.01
N LYS A 205 -8.91 -4.09 13.22
CA LYS A 205 -9.41 -3.47 14.47
C LYS A 205 -8.53 -2.33 14.97
N ALA A 206 -7.84 -1.66 14.06
CA ALA A 206 -6.96 -0.56 14.41
C ALA A 206 -7.77 0.69 14.81
N GLY A 207 -7.42 1.30 15.94
CA GLY A 207 -8.12 2.50 16.44
C GLY A 207 -7.93 3.76 15.58
N TYR A 208 -7.02 3.73 14.61
CA TYR A 208 -6.78 4.80 13.64
C TYR A 208 -7.50 4.60 12.31
N MET A 209 -8.20 3.48 12.13
CA MET A 209 -8.95 3.19 10.90
C MET A 209 -10.27 3.94 10.84
N ARG A 210 -10.55 4.55 9.70
CA ARG A 210 -11.76 5.32 9.42
C ARG A 210 -12.59 4.67 8.30
N ASP A 211 -13.84 5.09 8.17
CA ASP A 211 -14.65 4.75 7.00
C ASP A 211 -14.08 5.47 5.77
N SER A 212 -14.04 4.76 4.63
CA SER A 212 -13.51 5.28 3.37
C SER A 212 -14.21 6.56 2.90
N ARG A 213 -15.48 6.77 3.25
CA ARG A 213 -16.24 8.00 2.94
C ARG A 213 -15.65 9.24 3.59
N GLU A 214 -14.99 9.10 4.73
CA GLU A 214 -14.37 10.21 5.45
C GLU A 214 -13.12 10.73 4.75
N ALA A 215 -12.55 9.95 3.83
CA ALA A 215 -11.31 10.31 3.16
C ALA A 215 -11.43 11.61 2.35
N MET A 216 -12.54 11.85 1.67
CA MET A 216 -12.73 13.06 0.86
C MET A 216 -12.71 14.35 1.70
N ALA A 217 -13.30 14.31 2.90
CA ALA A 217 -13.33 15.48 3.78
C ALA A 217 -11.93 15.96 4.20
N ALA A 218 -10.94 15.09 4.18
CA ALA A 218 -9.58 15.43 4.54
C ALA A 218 -8.79 16.07 3.38
N PHE A 219 -9.30 15.98 2.13
CA PHE A 219 -8.76 16.70 0.97
C PHE A 219 -9.46 18.05 0.72
N ASP A 220 -10.64 18.28 1.32
CA ASP A 220 -11.33 19.57 1.29
C ASP A 220 -10.74 20.57 2.30
N LEU A 221 -9.45 20.61 2.42
CA LEU A 221 -8.75 21.67 3.14
C LEU A 221 -8.81 22.93 2.28
N GLY A 222 -9.91 23.66 2.46
CA GLY A 222 -10.36 24.85 1.78
C GLY A 222 -9.37 25.96 1.48
#